data_5befe2983710b87a10ee1eceac75e101
#
_entry.id   5befe2983710b87a10ee1eceac75e101
#
_cell.length_a   1.000
_cell.length_b   1.000
_cell.length_c   1.000
_cell.angle_alpha   90.00
_cell.angle_beta   90.00
_cell.angle_gamma   90.00
#
_symmetry.space_group_name_H-M   'P 1'
#
loop_
_entity.id
_entity.type
_entity.pdbx_description
1 polymer ?
#
loop_
_entity_poly.entity_id
_entity_poly.type
_entity_poly.pdbx_seq_one_letter_code
_entity_poly.pdbx_strand_id
1 'polypeptide(L)'
;MNARERFEQTRANVARLNEIKLLIMNGCDDWQPPSVHSKTDISNPTASQAIYNVDTLEGKLAALRAEEDELETFIGETLRIIQAVHNGFGEIYAHLLEWRYIDRRTWTQIYDDYGIKRHAGYDLLDIAFDWIDSIGLTNMLSGNYEL
;
A
#
# COMPACT_ATOMS: atom_id res chain seq x y z
N MET A 1 -3.27 10.26 -11.01
CA MET A 1 -3.72 8.97 -10.45
C MET A 1 -5.20 9.03 -10.13
N ASN A 2 -5.96 8.08 -10.62
CA ASN A 2 -7.39 7.97 -10.29
C ASN A 2 -7.59 7.05 -9.08
N ALA A 3 -8.86 6.91 -8.65
CA ALA A 3 -9.18 6.09 -7.48
C ALA A 3 -8.75 4.64 -7.65
N ARG A 4 -9.05 4.03 -8.79
CA ARG A 4 -8.69 2.63 -9.07
C ARG A 4 -7.19 2.43 -8.96
N GLU A 5 -6.41 3.28 -9.61
CA GLU A 5 -4.95 3.21 -9.57
C GLU A 5 -4.42 3.35 -8.13
N ARG A 6 -5.00 4.27 -7.36
CA ARG A 6 -4.63 4.47 -5.97
C ARG A 6 -4.85 3.20 -5.14
N PHE A 7 -6.00 2.57 -5.30
CA PHE A 7 -6.33 1.37 -4.53
C PHE A 7 -5.53 0.15 -4.97
N GLU A 8 -5.26 0.02 -6.27
CA GLU A 8 -4.39 -1.05 -6.78
C GLU A 8 -2.97 -0.89 -6.24
N GLN A 9 -2.46 0.34 -6.21
CA GLN A 9 -1.15 0.63 -5.61
C GLN A 9 -1.15 0.33 -4.11
N THR A 10 -2.25 0.66 -3.42
CA THR A 10 -2.38 0.34 -1.99
C THR A 10 -2.28 -1.16 -1.75
N ARG A 11 -2.94 -1.96 -2.56
CA ARG A 11 -2.88 -3.42 -2.44
C ARG A 11 -1.46 -3.94 -2.60
N ALA A 12 -0.74 -3.44 -3.59
CA ALA A 12 0.66 -3.78 -3.81
C ALA A 12 1.53 -3.34 -2.63
N ASN A 13 1.26 -2.15 -2.09
CA ASN A 13 2.00 -1.62 -0.96
C ASN A 13 1.75 -2.43 0.33
N VAL A 14 0.53 -2.91 0.54
CA VAL A 14 0.24 -3.79 1.69
C VAL A 14 1.03 -5.09 1.59
N ALA A 15 1.11 -5.67 0.39
CA ALA A 15 1.91 -6.88 0.18
C ALA A 15 3.39 -6.62 0.47
N ARG A 16 3.91 -5.51 -0.03
CA ARG A 16 5.31 -5.13 0.20
C ARG A 16 5.57 -4.85 1.68
N LEU A 17 4.65 -4.17 2.35
CA LEU A 17 4.80 -3.87 3.78
C LEU A 17 4.86 -5.16 4.61
N ASN A 18 4.02 -6.14 4.30
CA ASN A 18 4.06 -7.43 4.98
C ASN A 18 5.39 -8.14 4.77
N GLU A 19 5.93 -8.08 3.56
CA GLU A 19 7.24 -8.63 3.24
C GLU A 19 8.35 -7.95 4.05
N ILE A 20 8.33 -6.61 4.12
CA ILE A 20 9.31 -5.85 4.89
C ILE A 20 9.26 -6.21 6.36
N LYS A 21 8.08 -6.33 6.93
CA LYS A 21 7.93 -6.70 8.34
C LYS A 21 8.53 -8.07 8.63
N LEU A 22 8.35 -9.02 7.71
CA LEU A 22 8.98 -10.34 7.84
C LEU A 22 10.50 -10.25 7.72
N LEU A 23 11.02 -9.45 6.80
CA LEU A 23 12.45 -9.27 6.65
C LEU A 23 13.08 -8.66 7.89
N ILE A 24 12.44 -7.65 8.49
CA ILE A 24 12.91 -7.04 9.73
C ILE A 24 12.88 -8.06 10.87
N MET A 25 11.80 -8.84 10.98
CA MET A 25 11.65 -9.88 11.99
C MET A 25 12.74 -10.94 11.88
N ASN A 26 13.12 -11.31 10.66
CA ASN A 26 14.11 -12.35 10.38
C ASN A 26 15.55 -11.82 10.33
N GLY A 27 15.79 -10.58 10.69
CA GLY A 27 17.13 -10.00 10.73
C GLY A 27 17.68 -9.61 9.36
N CYS A 28 16.83 -9.45 8.37
CA CYS A 28 17.19 -9.04 7.01
C CYS A 28 18.05 -10.05 6.24
N ASP A 29 18.02 -11.32 6.62
CA ASP A 29 18.90 -12.35 6.03
C ASP A 29 18.69 -12.52 4.53
N ASP A 30 17.46 -12.43 4.06
CA ASP A 30 17.10 -12.68 2.66
C ASP A 30 16.92 -11.39 1.85
N TRP A 31 17.13 -10.24 2.47
CA TRP A 31 16.88 -8.97 1.80
C TRP A 31 18.06 -8.55 0.93
N GLN A 32 17.75 -8.10 -0.29
CA GLN A 32 18.70 -7.52 -1.21
C GLN A 32 18.22 -6.11 -1.58
N PRO A 33 19.10 -5.10 -1.53
CA PRO A 33 18.69 -3.75 -1.93
C PRO A 33 18.30 -3.70 -3.40
N PRO A 34 17.28 -2.90 -3.75
CA PRO A 34 16.81 -2.82 -5.14
C PRO A 34 17.88 -2.36 -6.13
N SER A 35 18.81 -1.56 -5.66
CA SER A 35 19.90 -1.02 -6.46
C SER A 35 21.19 -1.81 -6.25
N VAL A 36 21.10 -3.13 -6.28
CA VAL A 36 22.29 -3.96 -6.12
C VAL A 36 23.24 -3.72 -7.27
N HIS A 37 24.38 -3.17 -6.95
CA HIS A 37 25.43 -2.95 -7.91
C HIS A 37 26.30 -4.17 -8.05
N SER A 38 26.91 -4.32 -9.21
CA SER A 38 27.91 -5.35 -9.37
C SER A 38 29.08 -5.06 -8.43
N LYS A 39 29.81 -6.10 -8.08
CA LYS A 39 30.96 -5.96 -7.18
C LYS A 39 32.04 -5.03 -7.72
N THR A 40 31.99 -4.73 -8.98
CA THR A 40 32.94 -3.79 -9.59
C THR A 40 32.74 -2.35 -9.08
N ASP A 41 31.57 -2.03 -8.60
CA ASP A 41 31.31 -0.71 -8.05
C ASP A 41 32.02 -0.46 -6.74
N ILE A 42 32.52 -1.50 -6.12
CA ILE A 42 33.27 -1.42 -4.87
C ILE A 42 34.60 -0.72 -5.08
N SER A 43 35.06 -0.60 -6.31
CA SER A 43 36.29 0.13 -6.62
C SER A 43 36.26 1.59 -6.16
N ASN A 44 35.08 2.12 -5.86
CA ASN A 44 34.96 3.48 -5.39
C ASN A 44 34.17 3.50 -4.08
N PRO A 45 34.72 2.94 -3.00
CA PRO A 45 33.96 2.65 -1.81
C PRO A 45 33.56 3.86 -0.98
N THR A 46 34.31 4.95 -1.05
CA THR A 46 34.16 6.07 -0.13
C THR A 46 32.81 6.76 -0.24
N ALA A 47 32.40 7.10 -1.45
CA ALA A 47 31.12 7.79 -1.67
C ALA A 47 29.94 6.86 -1.42
N SER A 48 30.04 5.62 -1.89
CA SER A 48 28.99 4.63 -1.76
C SER A 48 28.73 4.27 -0.29
N GLN A 49 29.78 4.10 0.47
CA GLN A 49 29.62 3.72 1.88
C GLN A 49 29.09 4.85 2.74
N ALA A 50 29.44 6.09 2.42
CA ALA A 50 28.93 7.23 3.17
C ALA A 50 27.44 7.44 2.99
N ILE A 51 26.91 7.09 1.81
CA ILE A 51 25.51 7.35 1.45
C ILE A 51 24.64 6.10 1.66
N TYR A 52 25.15 4.91 1.33
CA TYR A 52 24.36 3.69 1.28
C TYR A 52 24.98 2.57 2.09
N ASN A 53 25.13 2.76 3.34
CA ASN A 53 25.71 1.74 4.22
C ASN A 53 24.80 0.51 4.34
N VAL A 54 24.28 0.02 3.19
CA VAL A 54 23.30 -1.06 3.12
C VAL A 54 23.93 -2.45 3.27
N ASP A 55 25.25 -2.55 3.20
CA ASP A 55 25.94 -3.83 3.38
C ASP A 55 26.00 -4.26 4.84
N THR A 56 25.76 -3.34 5.78
CA THR A 56 25.70 -3.65 7.19
C THR A 56 24.27 -3.96 7.60
N LEU A 57 24.14 -4.70 8.68
CA LEU A 57 22.81 -4.98 9.26
C LEU A 57 22.09 -3.68 9.63
N GLU A 58 22.80 -2.72 10.21
CA GLU A 58 22.24 -1.41 10.55
C GLU A 58 21.75 -0.66 9.33
N GLY A 59 22.53 -0.66 8.25
CA GLY A 59 22.14 -0.01 6.99
C GLY A 59 20.93 -0.66 6.38
N LYS A 60 20.86 -1.99 6.39
CA LYS A 60 19.70 -2.74 5.88
C LYS A 60 18.44 -2.43 6.67
N LEU A 61 18.54 -2.43 7.99
CA LEU A 61 17.42 -2.11 8.87
C LEU A 61 16.94 -0.68 8.65
N ALA A 62 17.85 0.28 8.52
CA ALA A 62 17.51 1.67 8.29
C ALA A 62 16.77 1.84 6.96
N ALA A 63 17.24 1.19 5.90
CA ALA A 63 16.60 1.24 4.59
C ALA A 63 15.20 0.63 4.62
N LEU A 64 15.05 -0.51 5.27
CA LEU A 64 13.75 -1.18 5.38
C LEU A 64 12.76 -0.37 6.22
N ARG A 65 13.21 0.25 7.31
CA ARG A 65 12.35 1.08 8.14
C ARG A 65 11.91 2.34 7.42
N ALA A 66 12.78 2.93 6.60
CA ALA A 66 12.41 4.08 5.78
C ALA A 66 11.33 3.71 4.76
N GLU A 67 11.47 2.56 4.10
CA GLU A 67 10.45 2.05 3.17
C GLU A 67 9.15 1.73 3.91
N GLU A 68 9.24 1.11 5.09
CA GLU A 68 8.09 0.81 5.93
C GLU A 68 7.29 2.07 6.24
N ASP A 69 7.97 3.14 6.66
CA ASP A 69 7.31 4.40 6.98
C ASP A 69 6.58 5.00 5.77
N GLU A 70 7.20 4.97 4.60
CA GLU A 70 6.58 5.45 3.37
C GLU A 70 5.33 4.66 3.01
N LEU A 71 5.40 3.34 3.11
CA LEU A 71 4.28 2.46 2.80
C LEU A 71 3.15 2.64 3.81
N GLU A 72 3.46 2.74 5.10
CA GLU A 72 2.46 2.97 6.14
C GLU A 72 1.75 4.31 5.96
N THR A 73 2.48 5.35 5.57
CA THR A 73 1.90 6.66 5.28
C THR A 73 0.92 6.57 4.11
N PHE A 74 1.32 5.93 3.02
CA PHE A 74 0.47 5.76 1.84
C PHE A 74 -0.80 4.97 2.18
N ILE A 75 -0.66 3.85 2.88
CA ILE A 75 -1.78 3.01 3.29
C ILE A 75 -2.70 3.76 4.25
N GLY A 76 -2.13 4.50 5.20
CA GLY A 76 -2.89 5.32 6.13
C GLY A 76 -3.75 6.37 5.45
N GLU A 77 -3.21 7.01 4.40
CA GLU A 77 -3.98 7.94 3.59
C GLU A 77 -5.14 7.25 2.87
N THR A 78 -4.91 6.05 2.34
CA THR A 78 -5.96 5.27 1.70
C THR A 78 -7.05 4.87 2.71
N LEU A 79 -6.67 4.52 3.94
CA LEU A 79 -7.65 4.23 4.99
C LEU A 79 -8.52 5.45 5.31
N ARG A 80 -7.96 6.66 5.24
CA ARG A 80 -8.73 7.89 5.39
C ARG A 80 -9.74 8.07 4.26
N ILE A 81 -9.39 7.69 3.05
CA ILE A 81 -10.32 7.70 1.92
C ILE A 81 -11.45 6.70 2.17
N ILE A 82 -11.13 5.50 2.63
CA ILE A 82 -12.13 4.49 2.97
C ILE A 82 -13.07 5.00 4.06
N GLN A 83 -12.54 5.66 5.08
CA GLN A 83 -13.36 6.24 6.14
C GLN A 83 -14.32 7.31 5.60
N ALA A 84 -13.87 8.12 4.65
CA ALA A 84 -14.71 9.11 4.00
C ALA A 84 -15.84 8.44 3.18
N VAL A 85 -15.54 7.34 2.50
CA VAL A 85 -16.55 6.56 1.79
C VAL A 85 -17.58 5.99 2.76
N HIS A 86 -17.11 5.47 3.88
CA HIS A 86 -18.00 4.94 4.93
C HIS A 86 -18.98 6.00 5.44
N ASN A 87 -18.47 7.19 5.72
CA ASN A 87 -19.26 8.26 6.32
C ASN A 87 -20.15 8.99 5.31
N GLY A 88 -19.72 9.13 4.07
CA GLY A 88 -20.39 10.00 3.12
C GLY A 88 -21.07 9.29 1.96
N PHE A 89 -20.77 8.03 1.70
CA PHE A 89 -21.32 7.34 0.54
C PHE A 89 -22.07 6.06 0.91
N GLY A 90 -21.40 5.13 1.58
CA GLY A 90 -22.07 3.91 2.01
C GLY A 90 -21.11 2.93 2.65
N GLU A 91 -21.63 2.26 3.68
CA GLU A 91 -20.87 1.31 4.48
C GLU A 91 -20.36 0.12 3.65
N ILE A 92 -21.22 -0.44 2.79
CA ILE A 92 -20.86 -1.62 2.00
C ILE A 92 -19.69 -1.33 1.03
N TYR A 93 -19.67 -0.12 0.46
CA TYR A 93 -18.61 0.28 -0.44
C TYR A 93 -17.27 0.40 0.30
N ALA A 94 -17.30 0.99 1.49
CA ALA A 94 -16.11 1.11 2.32
C ALA A 94 -15.58 -0.26 2.75
N HIS A 95 -16.47 -1.16 3.19
CA HIS A 95 -16.06 -2.51 3.58
C HIS A 95 -15.45 -3.28 2.42
N LEU A 96 -16.05 -3.17 1.23
CA LEU A 96 -15.56 -3.87 0.06
C LEU A 96 -14.17 -3.37 -0.37
N LEU A 97 -13.94 -2.05 -0.30
CA LEU A 97 -12.63 -1.46 -0.55
C LEU A 97 -11.59 -1.99 0.44
N GLU A 98 -11.95 -2.04 1.72
CA GLU A 98 -11.06 -2.55 2.75
C GLU A 98 -10.73 -4.02 2.54
N TRP A 99 -11.75 -4.85 2.31
CA TRP A 99 -11.54 -6.29 2.14
C TRP A 99 -10.64 -6.61 0.94
N ARG A 100 -10.84 -5.92 -0.17
CA ARG A 100 -10.10 -6.21 -1.40
C ARG A 100 -8.69 -5.62 -1.41
N TYR A 101 -8.51 -4.44 -0.88
CA TYR A 101 -7.27 -3.68 -1.08
C TYR A 101 -6.41 -3.58 0.17
N ILE A 102 -6.99 -3.61 1.34
CA ILE A 102 -6.24 -3.60 2.61
C ILE A 102 -6.03 -5.02 3.11
N ASP A 103 -7.12 -5.78 3.27
CA ASP A 103 -7.08 -7.16 3.76
C ASP A 103 -6.65 -8.15 2.69
N ARG A 104 -6.71 -7.74 1.43
CA ARG A 104 -6.32 -8.54 0.27
C ARG A 104 -7.10 -9.85 0.17
N ARG A 105 -8.37 -9.84 0.53
CA ARG A 105 -9.22 -11.01 0.44
C ARG A 105 -9.52 -11.36 -1.02
N THR A 106 -9.57 -12.65 -1.33
CA THR A 106 -9.99 -13.13 -2.63
C THR A 106 -11.51 -13.01 -2.77
N TRP A 107 -12.00 -13.01 -4.01
CA TRP A 107 -13.44 -13.00 -4.23
C TRP A 107 -14.13 -14.24 -3.65
N THR A 108 -13.45 -15.38 -3.64
CA THR A 108 -13.96 -16.60 -3.00
C THR A 108 -14.16 -16.39 -1.51
N GLN A 109 -13.18 -15.79 -0.82
CA GLN A 109 -13.30 -15.49 0.60
C GLN A 109 -14.44 -14.51 0.89
N ILE A 110 -14.58 -13.48 0.07
CA ILE A 110 -15.64 -12.49 0.22
C ILE A 110 -17.01 -13.12 0.01
N TYR A 111 -17.15 -13.98 -1.00
CA TYR A 111 -18.38 -14.69 -1.25
C TYR A 111 -18.75 -15.61 -0.09
N ASP A 112 -17.78 -16.37 0.41
CA ASP A 112 -18.00 -17.32 1.50
C ASP A 112 -18.40 -16.62 2.79
N ASP A 113 -17.79 -15.47 3.08
CA ASP A 113 -18.03 -14.74 4.33
C ASP A 113 -19.24 -13.82 4.27
N TYR A 114 -19.52 -13.20 3.12
CA TYR A 114 -20.51 -12.12 3.01
C TYR A 114 -21.54 -12.32 1.89
N GLY A 115 -21.38 -13.35 1.07
CA GLY A 115 -22.34 -13.65 0.00
C GLY A 115 -22.29 -12.73 -1.21
N ILE A 116 -21.24 -11.94 -1.36
CA ILE A 116 -21.08 -11.02 -2.49
C ILE A 116 -20.37 -11.74 -3.63
N LYS A 117 -21.06 -11.85 -4.78
CA LYS A 117 -20.49 -12.46 -5.97
C LYS A 117 -19.48 -11.52 -6.63
N ARG A 118 -18.51 -12.11 -7.32
CA ARG A 118 -17.42 -11.37 -7.94
C ARG A 118 -17.88 -10.21 -8.82
N HIS A 119 -18.81 -10.47 -9.76
CA HIS A 119 -19.25 -9.41 -10.68
C HIS A 119 -20.05 -8.32 -9.96
N ALA A 120 -20.88 -8.70 -8.98
CA ALA A 120 -21.57 -7.72 -8.15
C ALA A 120 -20.60 -6.87 -7.35
N GLY A 121 -19.53 -7.50 -6.82
CA GLY A 121 -18.47 -6.79 -6.14
C GLY A 121 -17.75 -5.80 -7.02
N TYR A 122 -17.44 -6.16 -8.25
CA TYR A 122 -16.81 -5.23 -9.20
C TYR A 122 -17.73 -4.06 -9.54
N ASP A 123 -19.03 -4.30 -9.70
CA ASP A 123 -19.98 -3.22 -9.93
C ASP A 123 -20.02 -2.23 -8.77
N LEU A 124 -20.02 -2.74 -7.54
CA LEU A 124 -19.99 -1.89 -6.34
C LEU A 124 -18.68 -1.11 -6.24
N LEU A 125 -17.55 -1.73 -6.56
CA LEU A 125 -16.25 -1.05 -6.58
C LEU A 125 -16.22 0.05 -7.63
N ASP A 126 -16.75 -0.19 -8.81
CA ASP A 126 -16.80 0.82 -9.87
C ASP A 126 -17.61 2.04 -9.43
N ILE A 127 -18.73 1.82 -8.76
CA ILE A 127 -19.55 2.90 -8.20
C ILE A 127 -18.77 3.68 -7.17
N ALA A 128 -18.06 3.00 -6.27
CA ALA A 128 -17.25 3.65 -5.25
C ALA A 128 -16.11 4.46 -5.87
N PHE A 129 -15.42 3.91 -6.87
CA PHE A 129 -14.34 4.62 -7.54
C PHE A 129 -14.83 5.86 -8.28
N ASP A 130 -15.98 5.76 -8.93
CA ASP A 130 -16.60 6.90 -9.61
C ASP A 130 -16.93 8.01 -8.62
N TRP A 131 -17.46 7.67 -7.46
CA TRP A 131 -17.74 8.66 -6.42
C TRP A 131 -16.46 9.32 -5.91
N ILE A 132 -15.42 8.54 -5.63
CA ILE A 132 -14.13 9.07 -5.18
C ILE A 132 -13.54 10.00 -6.24
N ASP A 133 -13.56 9.58 -7.51
CA ASP A 133 -13.03 10.39 -8.61
C ASP A 133 -13.84 11.67 -8.81
N SER A 134 -15.14 11.66 -8.55
CA SER A 134 -15.98 12.87 -8.65
C SER A 134 -15.58 13.95 -7.64
N ILE A 135 -15.09 13.54 -6.48
CA ILE A 135 -14.58 14.44 -5.45
C ILE A 135 -13.11 14.77 -5.71
N GLY A 136 -12.33 13.77 -6.12
CA GLY A 136 -10.89 13.87 -6.36
C GLY A 136 -10.08 13.45 -5.15
N LEU A 137 -9.05 12.66 -5.39
CA LEU A 137 -8.19 12.13 -4.32
C LEU A 137 -7.55 13.24 -3.47
N THR A 138 -7.08 14.29 -4.12
CA THR A 138 -6.45 15.41 -3.41
C THR A 138 -7.44 16.06 -2.44
N ASN A 139 -8.67 16.28 -2.88
CA ASN A 139 -9.70 16.87 -2.04
C ASN A 139 -10.07 15.94 -0.88
N MET A 140 -10.16 14.66 -1.12
CA MET A 140 -10.47 13.69 -0.06
C MET A 140 -9.38 13.63 0.99
N LEU A 141 -8.12 13.65 0.57
CA LEU A 141 -6.98 13.59 1.50
C LEU A 141 -6.82 14.88 2.29
N SER A 142 -7.17 16.03 1.70
CA SER A 142 -7.09 17.32 2.38
C SER A 142 -8.33 17.63 3.23
N GLY A 143 -9.39 16.86 3.10
CA GLY A 143 -10.65 17.11 3.80
C GLY A 143 -11.52 18.19 3.15
N ASN A 144 -11.18 18.66 1.96
CA ASN A 144 -11.92 19.71 1.25
C ASN A 144 -13.04 19.12 0.39
N TYR A 145 -14.00 18.44 1.03
CA TYR A 145 -15.15 17.88 0.35
C TYR A 145 -16.37 17.92 1.26
N GLU A 146 -17.54 17.97 0.64
CA GLU A 146 -18.83 17.90 1.35
C GLU A 146 -19.37 16.47 1.30
N LEU A 147 -19.83 16.01 2.41
CA LEU A 147 -20.43 14.68 2.55
C LEU A 147 -21.96 14.75 2.42
#